data_66932191630b1f81ed41ce3d94e5c0db
#
_entry.id   66932191630b1f81ed41ce3d94e5c0db
#
_cell.length_a   1.000
_cell.length_b   1.000
_cell.length_c   1.000
_cell.angle_alpha   90.00
_cell.angle_beta   90.00
_cell.angle_gamma   90.00
#
_symmetry.space_group_name_H-M   'P 1'
#
loop_
_entity.id
_entity.type
_entity.pdbx_description
1 polymer ?
#
loop_
_entity_poly.entity_id
_entity_poly.type
_entity_poly.pdbx_seq_one_letter_code
_entity_poly.pdbx_strand_id
1 'polypeptide(L)'
;MKRCLIICLLLVQYIFVQAQTAKITFENTLSKTGEVGFYLPGPPKSSFQLFGDSAEGNYFFKDGILKQDIHVKELTPIYYYAGKLRGYLYVSPGDDLHVKFSRIGDKDSVTITGKGANNNQYLGLTTSLNREAFKNDTLPDRVLAEIKKMDLQNQVAIQRYIKKHKPTKAWKDMMALNQKYTPLDLFVGFSGNQKFSYRNKKNYRELKAVWDKKQDSLLNAVDIQDTKAVKSEVFYSFLSDYLLRKKESLWEQMKDSTVMQKYYPGMTREEALKMHSSDSENQFVERMINQEFQGKVNELAYASLLNNIQRDKKTNAAAIIDRFEKKYPDSEYLKVFAPMISEVRTNEARKLNDKMIFIPGGTEFSNFDQVLEKVKGKTVLIDLWGSWCGPCHQEIQKNAGPLKKHFADKDVTFMYIANYDEGKDEQLKKLIAYYNMEGLHINANRTLTDDILKKTGASGFPSYIIIKKDGSYELSKAGYPMKRDELIKQIEESL
;
A
#
# COMPACT_ATOMS: atom_id res chain seq x y z
N MET A 1 57.13 21.19 44.00
CA MET A 1 55.86 20.42 43.96
C MET A 1 55.29 20.56 42.56
N LYS A 2 55.48 19.55 41.70
CA LYS A 2 54.95 19.49 40.35
C LYS A 2 53.66 18.69 40.37
N ARG A 3 52.51 19.30 40.06
CA ARG A 3 51.25 18.63 39.89
C ARG A 3 51.21 18.07 38.46
N CYS A 4 51.25 16.75 38.31
CA CYS A 4 50.93 16.05 37.07
C CYS A 4 49.43 16.03 36.90
N LEU A 5 48.94 16.69 35.85
CA LEU A 5 47.55 16.61 35.36
C LEU A 5 47.47 15.38 34.45
N ILE A 6 46.84 14.33 34.92
CA ILE A 6 46.49 13.14 34.08
C ILE A 6 45.21 13.49 33.36
N ILE A 7 45.30 13.77 32.07
CA ILE A 7 44.16 13.91 31.17
C ILE A 7 43.80 12.48 30.73
N CYS A 8 42.75 11.90 31.32
CA CYS A 8 42.12 10.70 30.79
C CYS A 8 41.37 11.06 29.51
N LEU A 9 41.95 10.80 28.35
CA LEU A 9 41.25 10.79 27.08
C LEU A 9 40.31 9.55 27.08
N LEU A 10 39.03 9.78 27.38
CA LEU A 10 37.98 8.85 27.05
C LEU A 10 37.78 8.84 25.52
N LEU A 11 38.49 7.93 24.86
CA LEU A 11 38.18 7.51 23.48
C LEU A 11 36.83 6.82 23.50
N VAL A 12 35.77 7.61 23.28
CA VAL A 12 34.47 7.07 22.88
C VAL A 12 34.66 6.52 21.47
N GLN A 13 34.94 5.24 21.37
CA GLN A 13 34.89 4.53 20.10
C GLN A 13 33.41 4.49 19.66
N TYR A 14 33.01 5.46 18.85
CA TYR A 14 31.86 5.33 18.00
C TYR A 14 32.16 4.17 17.04
N ILE A 15 31.68 2.99 17.38
CA ILE A 15 31.65 1.87 16.43
C ILE A 15 30.59 2.26 15.41
N PHE A 16 31.03 2.92 14.33
CA PHE A 16 30.26 2.99 13.11
C PHE A 16 30.11 1.54 12.62
N VAL A 17 28.94 0.95 12.84
CA VAL A 17 28.58 -0.29 12.17
C VAL A 17 28.41 0.05 10.68
N GLN A 18 29.51 0.02 9.97
CA GLN A 18 29.48 0.13 8.50
C GLN A 18 28.73 -1.10 7.97
N ALA A 19 27.86 -0.87 7.02
CA ALA A 19 27.22 -1.97 6.29
C ALA A 19 28.33 -2.87 5.69
N GLN A 20 28.37 -4.14 6.11
CA GLN A 20 29.32 -5.10 5.54
C GLN A 20 28.65 -5.82 4.38
N THR A 21 29.45 -6.08 3.35
CA THR A 21 28.97 -6.79 2.17
C THR A 21 28.75 -8.28 2.48
N ALA A 22 27.56 -8.76 2.23
CA ALA A 22 27.28 -10.19 2.11
C ALA A 22 27.27 -10.55 0.61
N LYS A 23 27.70 -11.75 0.27
CA LYS A 23 27.73 -12.26 -1.11
C LYS A 23 26.67 -13.33 -1.28
N ILE A 24 25.93 -13.29 -2.36
CA ILE A 24 24.98 -14.34 -2.70
C ILE A 24 25.22 -14.75 -4.16
N THR A 25 25.52 -16.03 -4.35
CA THR A 25 25.57 -16.64 -5.67
C THR A 25 24.31 -17.48 -5.87
N PHE A 26 23.52 -17.14 -6.86
CA PHE A 26 22.39 -17.96 -7.31
C PHE A 26 22.82 -18.80 -8.50
N GLU A 27 22.52 -20.10 -8.44
CA GLU A 27 22.72 -21.07 -9.51
C GLU A 27 21.36 -21.65 -9.92
N ASN A 28 20.97 -21.44 -11.16
CA ASN A 28 19.72 -21.97 -11.69
C ASN A 28 20.01 -23.10 -12.69
N THR A 29 19.81 -24.33 -12.26
CA THR A 29 19.97 -25.50 -13.14
C THR A 29 18.68 -25.85 -13.90
N LEU A 30 17.56 -25.17 -13.60
CA LEU A 30 16.27 -25.36 -14.26
C LEU A 30 16.18 -24.57 -15.57
N SER A 31 16.91 -23.44 -15.66
CA SER A 31 16.98 -22.59 -16.84
C SER A 31 18.28 -21.80 -16.84
N LYS A 32 18.94 -21.67 -17.98
CA LYS A 32 20.13 -20.83 -18.14
C LYS A 32 19.80 -19.34 -18.16
N THR A 33 18.57 -19.01 -18.50
CA THR A 33 18.01 -17.67 -18.51
C THR A 33 16.85 -17.61 -17.53
N GLY A 34 16.40 -16.45 -17.18
CA GLY A 34 15.29 -16.25 -16.27
C GLY A 34 15.58 -15.13 -15.29
N GLU A 35 14.61 -14.85 -14.47
CA GLU A 35 14.58 -13.70 -13.59
C GLU A 35 14.59 -14.16 -12.13
N VAL A 36 15.34 -13.44 -11.30
CA VAL A 36 15.24 -13.51 -9.84
C VAL A 36 14.85 -12.14 -9.33
N GLY A 37 13.73 -12.07 -8.64
CA GLY A 37 13.32 -10.87 -7.91
C GLY A 37 13.71 -10.95 -6.44
N PHE A 38 14.15 -9.81 -5.90
CA PHE A 38 14.49 -9.67 -4.48
C PHE A 38 13.87 -8.41 -3.92
N TYR A 39 13.36 -8.50 -2.69
CA TYR A 39 12.93 -7.32 -1.95
C TYR A 39 12.98 -7.55 -0.44
N LEU A 40 13.13 -6.45 0.29
CA LEU A 40 12.93 -6.43 1.72
C LEU A 40 11.45 -6.59 2.03
N PRO A 41 11.08 -7.45 2.97
CA PRO A 41 9.75 -7.41 3.56
C PRO A 41 9.61 -6.09 4.37
N GLY A 42 8.44 -5.50 4.31
CA GLY A 42 8.15 -4.25 4.99
C GLY A 42 7.67 -3.15 4.04
N PRO A 43 7.41 -1.95 4.54
CA PRO A 43 6.88 -0.85 3.74
C PRO A 43 7.99 0.00 3.08
N PRO A 44 7.88 0.30 1.80
CA PRO A 44 7.34 -0.57 0.76
C PRO A 44 8.30 -1.72 0.53
N LYS A 45 7.83 -2.81 -0.04
CA LYS A 45 8.73 -3.87 -0.50
C LYS A 45 9.72 -3.23 -1.48
N SER A 46 10.97 -3.13 -1.10
CA SER A 46 11.96 -2.37 -1.87
C SER A 46 13.25 -3.14 -2.03
N SER A 47 13.58 -3.45 -3.27
CA SER A 47 14.92 -3.89 -3.66
C SER A 47 15.95 -2.76 -3.60
N PHE A 48 15.51 -1.50 -3.69
CA PHE A 48 16.35 -0.32 -3.68
C PHE A 48 17.30 -0.24 -2.47
N GLN A 49 16.82 -0.58 -1.27
CA GLN A 49 17.64 -0.55 -0.05
C GLN A 49 18.76 -1.59 -0.05
N LEU A 50 18.64 -2.68 -0.82
CA LEU A 50 19.62 -3.74 -0.88
C LEU A 50 20.67 -3.54 -1.97
N PHE A 51 20.25 -3.03 -3.11
CA PHE A 51 21.03 -3.07 -4.35
C PHE A 51 21.39 -1.69 -4.93
N GLY A 52 21.16 -0.60 -4.19
CA GLY A 52 21.42 0.76 -4.66
C GLY A 52 20.36 1.26 -5.65
N ASP A 53 20.77 2.01 -6.66
CA ASP A 53 19.87 2.77 -7.54
C ASP A 53 19.04 1.93 -8.54
N SER A 54 19.10 0.61 -8.52
CA SER A 54 18.30 -0.21 -9.43
C SER A 54 16.84 -0.27 -8.97
N ALA A 55 15.99 0.48 -9.61
CA ALA A 55 14.57 0.63 -9.29
C ALA A 55 13.73 -0.64 -9.50
N GLU A 56 14.22 -1.63 -10.22
CA GLU A 56 13.40 -2.75 -10.73
C GLU A 56 13.51 -4.04 -9.93
N GLY A 57 14.51 -4.21 -9.06
CA GLY A 57 14.62 -5.36 -8.16
C GLY A 57 14.63 -6.75 -8.79
N ASN A 58 14.65 -6.82 -10.12
CA ASN A 58 14.67 -8.03 -10.88
C ASN A 58 16.04 -8.17 -11.56
N TYR A 59 16.62 -9.35 -11.42
CA TYR A 59 17.94 -9.67 -11.95
C TYR A 59 17.83 -10.90 -12.82
N PHE A 60 18.64 -10.94 -13.88
CA PHE A 60 18.59 -12.03 -14.85
C PHE A 60 19.81 -12.93 -14.68
N PHE A 61 19.59 -14.24 -14.79
CA PHE A 61 20.66 -15.21 -14.87
C PHE A 61 21.44 -15.06 -16.19
N LYS A 62 22.77 -15.10 -16.08
CA LYS A 62 23.66 -15.26 -17.21
C LYS A 62 24.26 -16.68 -17.12
N ASP A 63 23.96 -17.52 -18.11
CA ASP A 63 24.35 -18.93 -18.11
C ASP A 63 23.97 -19.70 -16.84
N GLY A 64 22.82 -19.36 -16.26
CA GLY A 64 22.33 -19.97 -15.05
C GLY A 64 22.94 -19.45 -13.76
N ILE A 65 23.81 -18.45 -13.80
CA ILE A 65 24.47 -17.86 -12.63
C ILE A 65 24.09 -16.40 -12.48
N LEU A 66 23.82 -15.99 -11.23
CA LEU A 66 23.69 -14.61 -10.81
C LEU A 66 24.48 -14.40 -9.51
N LYS A 67 25.37 -13.41 -9.48
CA LYS A 67 26.12 -13.02 -8.28
C LYS A 67 25.68 -11.65 -7.83
N GLN A 68 25.41 -11.51 -6.54
CA GLN A 68 24.98 -10.26 -5.92
C GLN A 68 25.77 -9.97 -4.65
N ASP A 69 26.22 -8.74 -4.54
CA ASP A 69 26.77 -8.18 -3.33
C ASP A 69 25.69 -7.37 -2.63
N ILE A 70 25.40 -7.69 -1.35
CA ILE A 70 24.32 -7.10 -0.58
C ILE A 70 24.90 -6.42 0.64
N HIS A 71 24.55 -5.14 0.82
CA HIS A 71 24.99 -4.37 1.98
C HIS A 71 23.95 -4.44 3.10
N VAL A 72 24.27 -5.17 4.17
CA VAL A 72 23.41 -5.30 5.34
C VAL A 72 24.17 -4.89 6.62
N LYS A 73 23.47 -4.25 7.55
CA LYS A 73 24.01 -3.81 8.85
C LYS A 73 23.81 -4.85 9.94
N GLU A 74 22.80 -5.68 9.80
CA GLU A 74 22.42 -6.75 10.74
C GLU A 74 21.71 -7.87 9.99
N LEU A 75 21.30 -8.93 10.71
CA LEU A 75 20.49 -10.01 10.11
C LEU A 75 19.24 -9.41 9.46
N THR A 76 19.15 -9.56 8.14
CA THR A 76 18.11 -8.98 7.31
C THR A 76 17.37 -10.08 6.56
N PRO A 77 16.05 -10.22 6.73
CA PRO A 77 15.26 -11.13 5.90
C PRO A 77 15.11 -10.51 4.50
N ILE A 78 15.32 -11.33 3.48
CA ILE A 78 15.17 -10.97 2.08
C ILE A 78 14.21 -11.96 1.45
N TYR A 79 13.12 -11.47 0.89
CA TYR A 79 12.24 -12.32 0.09
C TYR A 79 12.78 -12.44 -1.32
N TYR A 80 12.81 -13.66 -1.87
CA TYR A 80 13.17 -13.91 -3.26
C TYR A 80 12.08 -14.70 -3.99
N TYR A 81 12.04 -14.53 -5.30
CA TYR A 81 11.31 -15.42 -6.20
C TYR A 81 12.10 -15.69 -7.46
N ALA A 82 12.02 -16.94 -7.96
CA ALA A 82 12.61 -17.38 -9.21
C ALA A 82 11.62 -18.33 -9.89
N GLY A 83 10.85 -17.85 -10.85
CA GLY A 83 9.74 -18.59 -11.42
C GLY A 83 8.69 -18.95 -10.37
N LYS A 84 8.50 -20.26 -10.12
CA LYS A 84 7.58 -20.77 -9.08
C LYS A 84 8.22 -20.89 -7.70
N LEU A 85 9.53 -20.87 -7.61
CA LEU A 85 10.28 -20.94 -6.37
C LEU A 85 10.25 -19.58 -5.67
N ARG A 86 9.97 -19.58 -4.38
CA ARG A 86 9.92 -18.38 -3.55
C ARG A 86 10.28 -18.72 -2.12
N GLY A 87 10.88 -17.79 -1.41
CA GLY A 87 11.26 -17.98 -0.02
C GLY A 87 11.97 -16.78 0.57
N TYR A 88 12.48 -16.99 1.79
CA TYR A 88 13.27 -15.99 2.50
C TYR A 88 14.72 -16.44 2.61
N LEU A 89 15.62 -15.48 2.49
CA LEU A 89 17.01 -15.58 2.91
C LEU A 89 17.22 -14.66 4.11
N TYR A 90 17.82 -15.20 5.16
CA TYR A 90 18.22 -14.44 6.33
C TYR A 90 19.70 -14.14 6.20
N VAL A 91 20.04 -12.94 5.78
CA VAL A 91 21.39 -12.52 5.40
C VAL A 91 22.00 -11.67 6.48
N SER A 92 23.19 -12.06 6.95
CA SER A 92 23.98 -11.31 7.92
C SER A 92 25.19 -10.65 7.27
N PRO A 93 25.77 -9.60 7.87
CA PRO A 93 27.03 -9.03 7.43
C PRO A 93 28.14 -10.08 7.26
N GLY A 94 28.77 -10.08 6.10
CA GLY A 94 29.85 -11.01 5.77
C GLY A 94 29.44 -12.46 5.51
N ASP A 95 28.15 -12.76 5.28
CA ASP A 95 27.70 -14.04 4.75
C ASP A 95 28.19 -14.24 3.31
N ASP A 96 28.36 -15.51 2.92
CA ASP A 96 28.68 -15.92 1.55
C ASP A 96 27.82 -17.15 1.20
N LEU A 97 26.66 -16.87 0.63
CA LEU A 97 25.61 -17.85 0.36
C LEU A 97 25.64 -18.33 -1.08
N HIS A 98 25.52 -19.64 -1.28
CA HIS A 98 25.24 -20.25 -2.56
C HIS A 98 23.83 -20.86 -2.56
N VAL A 99 22.95 -20.29 -3.37
CA VAL A 99 21.52 -20.65 -3.49
C VAL A 99 21.32 -21.35 -4.83
N LYS A 100 21.11 -22.66 -4.79
CA LYS A 100 20.95 -23.50 -5.98
C LYS A 100 19.49 -23.86 -6.20
N PHE A 101 18.95 -23.49 -7.35
CA PHE A 101 17.65 -23.93 -7.84
C PHE A 101 17.85 -25.18 -8.72
N SER A 102 17.21 -26.27 -8.35
CA SER A 102 17.38 -27.57 -9.00
C SER A 102 16.08 -28.34 -9.00
N ARG A 103 16.07 -29.49 -9.68
CA ARG A 103 14.95 -30.42 -9.65
C ARG A 103 15.38 -31.72 -9.00
N ILE A 104 14.58 -32.22 -8.06
CA ILE A 104 14.76 -33.51 -7.40
C ILE A 104 13.49 -34.33 -7.69
N GLY A 105 13.63 -35.35 -8.55
CA GLY A 105 12.47 -36.02 -9.14
C GLY A 105 11.63 -35.01 -9.92
N ASP A 106 10.33 -34.94 -9.66
CA ASP A 106 9.38 -34.03 -10.32
C ASP A 106 9.20 -32.70 -9.57
N LYS A 107 9.97 -32.44 -8.51
CA LYS A 107 9.80 -31.24 -7.68
C LYS A 107 10.98 -30.29 -7.81
N ASP A 108 10.66 -29.03 -8.05
CA ASP A 108 11.65 -27.95 -7.95
C ASP A 108 12.09 -27.79 -6.49
N SER A 109 13.37 -27.56 -6.28
CA SER A 109 14.02 -27.54 -4.96
C SER A 109 15.03 -26.41 -4.86
N VAL A 110 15.21 -25.90 -3.65
CA VAL A 110 16.22 -24.90 -3.32
C VAL A 110 17.19 -25.50 -2.28
N THR A 111 18.47 -25.45 -2.60
CA THR A 111 19.55 -25.86 -1.68
C THR A 111 20.41 -24.64 -1.37
N ILE A 112 20.69 -24.39 -0.08
CA ILE A 112 21.47 -23.24 0.36
C ILE A 112 22.70 -23.74 1.12
N THR A 113 23.88 -23.33 0.67
CA THR A 113 25.18 -23.68 1.26
C THR A 113 26.04 -22.43 1.48
N GLY A 114 27.20 -22.59 2.10
CA GLY A 114 28.14 -21.49 2.35
C GLY A 114 28.00 -20.89 3.75
N LYS A 115 28.76 -19.82 4.02
CA LYS A 115 28.75 -19.10 5.29
C LYS A 115 27.39 -18.40 5.45
N GLY A 116 26.68 -18.65 6.54
CA GLY A 116 25.32 -18.16 6.78
C GLY A 116 24.20 -19.16 6.41
N ALA A 117 24.56 -20.30 5.79
CA ALA A 117 23.57 -21.32 5.40
C ALA A 117 22.83 -21.94 6.58
N ASN A 118 23.40 -21.90 7.78
CA ASN A 118 22.76 -22.38 9.01
C ASN A 118 21.51 -21.60 9.42
N ASN A 119 21.35 -20.37 8.93
CA ASN A 119 20.14 -19.55 9.09
C ASN A 119 19.10 -19.81 7.97
N ASN A 120 19.45 -20.56 6.94
CA ASN A 120 18.74 -20.56 5.65
C ASN A 120 18.29 -21.96 5.17
N GLN A 121 18.29 -22.96 6.05
CA GLN A 121 17.81 -24.29 5.69
C GLN A 121 16.27 -24.34 5.71
N TYR A 122 15.69 -25.34 5.07
CA TYR A 122 14.23 -25.51 5.05
C TYR A 122 13.67 -25.71 6.46
N LEU A 123 12.77 -24.83 6.87
CA LEU A 123 12.21 -24.78 8.21
C LEU A 123 10.84 -25.47 8.32
N GLY A 124 10.07 -25.52 7.24
CA GLY A 124 8.77 -26.20 7.19
C GLY A 124 7.67 -25.51 8.01
N LEU A 125 7.71 -24.19 8.12
CA LEU A 125 6.65 -23.44 8.80
C LEU A 125 5.35 -23.41 7.98
N THR A 126 4.23 -23.48 8.69
CA THR A 126 2.92 -23.19 8.14
C THR A 126 2.57 -21.73 8.43
N THR A 127 2.57 -20.91 7.40
CA THR A 127 2.39 -19.44 7.49
C THR A 127 1.11 -18.92 6.87
N SER A 128 0.23 -19.82 6.41
CA SER A 128 -1.04 -19.43 5.78
C SER A 128 -2.17 -20.37 6.18
N LEU A 129 -3.35 -19.80 6.39
CA LEU A 129 -4.57 -20.55 6.63
C LEU A 129 -5.16 -21.04 5.30
N ASN A 130 -5.71 -22.25 5.31
CA ASN A 130 -6.59 -22.70 4.23
C ASN A 130 -7.95 -21.99 4.37
N ARG A 131 -8.11 -20.84 3.71
CA ARG A 131 -9.31 -20.00 3.81
C ARG A 131 -10.58 -20.74 3.37
N GLU A 132 -10.50 -21.59 2.38
CA GLU A 132 -11.65 -22.36 1.88
C GLU A 132 -12.28 -23.27 2.95
N ALA A 133 -11.46 -23.83 3.86
CA ALA A 133 -11.94 -24.66 4.95
C ALA A 133 -12.83 -23.91 5.95
N PHE A 134 -12.74 -22.58 5.99
CA PHE A 134 -13.40 -21.71 6.99
C PHE A 134 -14.34 -20.66 6.37
N LYS A 135 -14.50 -20.64 5.04
CA LYS A 135 -15.28 -19.59 4.36
C LYS A 135 -16.74 -19.47 4.80
N ASN A 136 -17.31 -20.52 5.32
CA ASN A 136 -18.70 -20.56 5.80
C ASN A 136 -18.84 -20.36 7.32
N ASP A 137 -17.73 -20.26 8.06
CA ASP A 137 -17.75 -20.14 9.51
C ASP A 137 -18.27 -18.78 9.95
N THR A 138 -19.34 -18.77 10.70
CA THR A 138 -19.94 -17.56 11.26
C THR A 138 -19.31 -17.15 12.60
N LEU A 139 -18.63 -18.07 13.26
CA LEU A 139 -17.92 -17.86 14.54
C LEU A 139 -16.40 -18.03 14.35
N PRO A 140 -15.58 -17.30 15.13
CA PRO A 140 -14.12 -17.32 15.01
C PRO A 140 -13.43 -18.54 15.61
N ASP A 141 -14.16 -19.39 16.38
CA ASP A 141 -13.55 -20.40 17.26
C ASP A 141 -12.77 -21.48 16.51
N ARG A 142 -13.30 -21.98 15.37
CA ARG A 142 -12.62 -23.00 14.56
C ARG A 142 -11.33 -22.44 13.94
N VAL A 143 -11.36 -21.21 13.46
CA VAL A 143 -10.19 -20.53 12.89
C VAL A 143 -9.12 -20.35 13.96
N LEU A 144 -9.52 -19.90 15.16
CA LEU A 144 -8.59 -19.71 16.29
C LEU A 144 -7.99 -21.04 16.75
N ALA A 145 -8.77 -22.11 16.78
CA ALA A 145 -8.26 -23.45 17.13
C ALA A 145 -7.22 -23.92 16.09
N GLU A 146 -7.45 -23.70 14.80
CA GLU A 146 -6.47 -24.06 13.76
C GLU A 146 -5.21 -23.21 13.85
N ILE A 147 -5.33 -21.89 14.06
CA ILE A 147 -4.17 -21.00 14.27
C ILE A 147 -3.34 -21.47 15.46
N LYS A 148 -3.98 -21.80 16.58
CA LYS A 148 -3.28 -22.35 17.76
C LYS A 148 -2.54 -23.65 17.46
N LYS A 149 -3.18 -24.56 16.71
CA LYS A 149 -2.55 -25.81 16.28
C LYS A 149 -1.34 -25.54 15.38
N MET A 150 -1.47 -24.63 14.40
CA MET A 150 -0.37 -24.21 13.53
C MET A 150 0.80 -23.61 14.34
N ASP A 151 0.51 -22.75 15.31
CA ASP A 151 1.51 -22.13 16.16
C ASP A 151 2.29 -23.19 16.94
N LEU A 152 1.63 -24.18 17.55
CA LEU A 152 2.30 -25.29 18.23
C LEU A 152 3.18 -26.13 17.29
N GLN A 153 2.71 -26.39 16.07
CA GLN A 153 3.50 -27.10 15.05
C GLN A 153 4.74 -26.32 14.65
N ASN A 154 4.59 -25.00 14.45
CA ASN A 154 5.69 -24.10 14.13
C ASN A 154 6.72 -24.03 15.26
N GLN A 155 6.28 -24.00 16.53
CA GLN A 155 7.18 -24.05 17.69
C GLN A 155 8.05 -25.30 17.66
N VAL A 156 7.44 -26.46 17.43
CA VAL A 156 8.17 -27.74 17.33
C VAL A 156 9.17 -27.72 16.16
N ALA A 157 8.76 -27.18 15.00
CA ALA A 157 9.63 -27.07 13.83
C ALA A 157 10.84 -26.16 14.10
N ILE A 158 10.63 -25.01 14.72
CA ILE A 158 11.69 -24.06 15.09
C ILE A 158 12.68 -24.70 16.09
N GLN A 159 12.20 -25.38 17.13
CA GLN A 159 13.08 -26.05 18.10
C GLN A 159 13.91 -27.17 17.45
N ARG A 160 13.29 -27.96 16.56
CA ARG A 160 14.01 -28.99 15.78
C ARG A 160 15.08 -28.36 14.90
N TYR A 161 14.76 -27.23 14.23
CA TYR A 161 15.70 -26.48 13.41
C TYR A 161 16.90 -25.98 14.23
N ILE A 162 16.63 -25.32 15.36
CA ILE A 162 17.68 -24.82 16.27
C ILE A 162 18.64 -25.91 16.68
N LYS A 163 18.12 -27.09 17.08
CA LYS A 163 18.92 -28.24 17.48
C LYS A 163 19.79 -28.75 16.32
N LYS A 164 19.23 -28.85 15.13
CA LYS A 164 19.89 -29.44 13.94
C LYS A 164 20.91 -28.51 13.30
N HIS A 165 20.50 -27.23 13.06
CA HIS A 165 21.27 -26.32 12.21
C HIS A 165 22.05 -25.27 13.00
N LYS A 166 21.81 -25.13 14.31
CA LYS A 166 22.52 -24.20 15.21
C LYS A 166 22.56 -22.76 14.63
N PRO A 167 21.41 -22.17 14.30
CA PRO A 167 21.35 -20.81 13.73
C PRO A 167 21.90 -19.77 14.70
N THR A 168 22.19 -18.57 14.20
CA THR A 168 22.71 -17.46 14.99
C THR A 168 21.71 -16.99 16.06
N LYS A 169 22.21 -16.25 17.06
CA LYS A 169 21.35 -15.64 18.08
C LYS A 169 20.34 -14.67 17.43
N ALA A 170 20.81 -13.84 16.50
CA ALA A 170 19.96 -12.89 15.80
C ALA A 170 18.79 -13.57 15.06
N TRP A 171 19.05 -14.73 14.42
CA TRP A 171 18.00 -15.52 13.79
C TRP A 171 16.99 -16.05 14.82
N LYS A 172 17.46 -16.55 15.97
CA LYS A 172 16.57 -17.05 17.04
C LYS A 172 15.68 -15.94 17.59
N ASP A 173 16.25 -14.75 17.82
CA ASP A 173 15.54 -13.59 18.30
C ASP A 173 14.46 -13.14 17.29
N MET A 174 14.79 -13.13 15.99
CA MET A 174 13.84 -12.83 14.90
C MET A 174 12.71 -13.86 14.84
N MET A 175 13.01 -15.15 14.91
CA MET A 175 11.99 -16.21 14.90
C MET A 175 11.07 -16.13 16.13
N ALA A 176 11.59 -15.75 17.29
CA ALA A 176 10.77 -15.55 18.49
C ALA A 176 9.78 -14.39 18.32
N LEU A 177 10.22 -13.30 17.68
CA LEU A 177 9.34 -12.17 17.33
C LEU A 177 8.27 -12.59 16.30
N ASN A 178 8.68 -13.24 15.22
CA ASN A 178 7.75 -13.72 14.20
C ASN A 178 6.71 -14.66 14.83
N GLN A 179 7.12 -15.57 15.71
CA GLN A 179 6.21 -16.48 16.41
C GLN A 179 5.19 -15.76 17.29
N LYS A 180 5.62 -14.69 17.98
CA LYS A 180 4.73 -13.88 18.83
C LYS A 180 3.59 -13.25 18.01
N TYR A 181 3.87 -12.78 16.81
CA TYR A 181 2.91 -11.99 16.00
C TYR A 181 2.20 -12.81 14.91
N THR A 182 2.75 -13.94 14.43
CA THR A 182 2.12 -14.76 13.37
C THR A 182 0.68 -15.17 13.68
N PRO A 183 0.32 -15.66 14.89
CA PRO A 183 -1.07 -16.02 15.18
C PRO A 183 -2.03 -14.83 15.09
N LEU A 184 -1.56 -13.64 15.49
CA LEU A 184 -2.35 -12.40 15.46
C LEU A 184 -2.54 -11.92 14.03
N ASP A 185 -1.47 -11.86 13.24
CA ASP A 185 -1.48 -11.49 11.83
C ASP A 185 -2.41 -12.40 11.02
N LEU A 186 -2.30 -13.71 11.21
CA LEU A 186 -3.18 -14.69 10.55
C LEU A 186 -4.65 -14.46 10.90
N PHE A 187 -4.96 -14.21 12.18
CA PHE A 187 -6.35 -14.02 12.60
C PHE A 187 -6.92 -12.69 12.11
N VAL A 188 -6.17 -11.59 12.25
CA VAL A 188 -6.63 -10.25 11.86
C VAL A 188 -6.85 -10.19 10.34
N GLY A 189 -5.88 -10.67 9.56
CA GLY A 189 -5.99 -10.73 8.10
C GLY A 189 -7.09 -11.68 7.61
N PHE A 190 -7.33 -12.81 8.30
CA PHE A 190 -8.45 -13.69 7.98
C PHE A 190 -9.80 -13.03 8.30
N SER A 191 -9.95 -12.43 9.49
CA SER A 191 -11.22 -11.86 9.97
C SER A 191 -11.71 -10.71 9.08
N GLY A 192 -10.81 -9.87 8.56
CA GLY A 192 -11.15 -8.82 7.61
C GLY A 192 -11.82 -9.36 6.34
N ASN A 193 -11.21 -10.38 5.73
CA ASN A 193 -11.77 -11.03 4.54
C ASN A 193 -13.10 -11.75 4.83
N GLN A 194 -13.20 -12.39 6.00
CA GLN A 194 -14.41 -13.12 6.40
C GLN A 194 -15.60 -12.17 6.59
N LYS A 195 -15.40 -11.05 7.28
CA LYS A 195 -16.40 -9.99 7.44
C LYS A 195 -16.87 -9.45 6.08
N PHE A 196 -15.94 -9.22 5.16
CA PHE A 196 -16.28 -8.77 3.81
C PHE A 196 -17.12 -9.78 3.05
N SER A 197 -16.89 -11.09 3.23
CA SER A 197 -17.68 -12.15 2.59
C SER A 197 -19.15 -12.15 3.02
N TYR A 198 -19.46 -11.61 4.20
CA TYR A 198 -20.82 -11.55 4.76
C TYR A 198 -21.60 -10.30 4.38
N ARG A 199 -21.00 -9.30 3.70
CA ARG A 199 -21.60 -7.99 3.46
C ARG A 199 -23.01 -8.01 2.84
N ASN A 200 -23.34 -9.05 2.10
CA ASN A 200 -24.65 -9.21 1.43
C ASN A 200 -25.65 -10.07 2.24
N LYS A 201 -25.26 -10.56 3.44
CA LYS A 201 -26.16 -11.35 4.28
C LYS A 201 -27.10 -10.44 5.08
N LYS A 202 -28.36 -10.84 5.29
CA LYS A 202 -29.35 -10.08 6.06
C LYS A 202 -28.87 -9.74 7.48
N ASN A 203 -28.17 -10.68 8.13
CA ASN A 203 -27.61 -10.53 9.50
C ASN A 203 -26.13 -10.11 9.50
N TYR A 204 -25.68 -9.38 8.47
CA TYR A 204 -24.27 -8.95 8.35
C TYR A 204 -23.75 -8.23 9.59
N ARG A 205 -24.55 -7.30 10.18
CA ARG A 205 -24.15 -6.52 11.35
C ARG A 205 -23.86 -7.40 12.57
N GLU A 206 -24.68 -8.41 12.81
CA GLU A 206 -24.52 -9.36 13.92
C GLU A 206 -23.26 -10.22 13.71
N LEU A 207 -23.09 -10.78 12.52
CA LEU A 207 -21.91 -11.56 12.18
C LEU A 207 -20.63 -10.73 12.29
N LYS A 208 -20.63 -9.52 11.75
CA LYS A 208 -19.50 -8.59 11.88
C LYS A 208 -19.14 -8.32 13.35
N ALA A 209 -20.14 -8.04 14.20
CA ALA A 209 -19.93 -7.73 15.61
C ALA A 209 -19.26 -8.88 16.40
N VAL A 210 -19.59 -10.15 16.08
CA VAL A 210 -18.96 -11.32 16.71
C VAL A 210 -17.46 -11.36 16.40
N TRP A 211 -17.09 -11.20 15.13
CA TRP A 211 -15.69 -11.19 14.68
C TRP A 211 -14.94 -9.97 15.21
N ASP A 212 -15.57 -8.80 15.20
CA ASP A 212 -14.99 -7.55 15.73
C ASP A 212 -14.67 -7.66 17.21
N LYS A 213 -15.62 -8.14 18.02
CA LYS A 213 -15.42 -8.32 19.47
C LYS A 213 -14.23 -9.22 19.77
N LYS A 214 -14.10 -10.32 19.02
CA LYS A 214 -12.98 -11.25 19.22
C LYS A 214 -11.66 -10.66 18.77
N GLN A 215 -11.65 -9.97 17.62
CA GLN A 215 -10.48 -9.26 17.10
C GLN A 215 -10.01 -8.19 18.09
N ASP A 216 -10.92 -7.33 18.57
CA ASP A 216 -10.60 -6.28 19.53
C ASP A 216 -10.05 -6.86 20.85
N SER A 217 -10.62 -7.96 21.33
CA SER A 217 -10.11 -8.65 22.53
C SER A 217 -8.65 -9.12 22.36
N LEU A 218 -8.29 -9.66 21.20
CA LEU A 218 -6.93 -10.10 20.94
C LEU A 218 -5.97 -8.91 20.75
N LEU A 219 -6.40 -7.86 20.05
CA LEU A 219 -5.59 -6.67 19.81
C LEU A 219 -5.31 -5.89 21.09
N ASN A 220 -6.27 -5.79 21.98
CA ASN A 220 -6.10 -5.11 23.28
C ASN A 220 -5.17 -5.87 24.26
N ALA A 221 -4.91 -7.15 24.02
CA ALA A 221 -4.00 -7.94 24.83
C ALA A 221 -2.51 -7.86 24.37
N VAL A 222 -2.24 -7.14 23.27
CA VAL A 222 -0.89 -7.06 22.66
C VAL A 222 -0.19 -5.78 23.09
N ASP A 223 1.07 -5.89 23.48
CA ASP A 223 1.97 -4.73 23.58
C ASP A 223 2.37 -4.29 22.17
N ILE A 224 1.62 -3.30 21.66
CA ILE A 224 1.85 -2.73 20.33
C ILE A 224 3.07 -1.79 20.32
N GLN A 225 3.63 -1.42 21.48
CA GLN A 225 4.80 -0.54 21.61
C GLN A 225 6.13 -1.32 21.63
N ASP A 226 6.11 -2.61 21.32
CA ASP A 226 7.32 -3.45 21.30
C ASP A 226 8.32 -2.98 20.23
N THR A 227 9.27 -2.15 20.64
CA THR A 227 10.30 -1.57 19.73
C THR A 227 11.22 -2.62 19.11
N LYS A 228 11.33 -3.83 19.68
CA LYS A 228 12.11 -4.92 19.09
C LYS A 228 11.38 -5.52 17.88
N ALA A 229 10.05 -5.46 17.90
CA ALA A 229 9.22 -6.02 16.85
C ALA A 229 9.29 -5.27 15.52
N VAL A 230 9.76 -4.03 15.48
CA VAL A 230 9.89 -3.23 14.24
C VAL A 230 10.81 -3.88 13.19
N LYS A 231 11.63 -4.86 13.60
CA LYS A 231 12.49 -5.65 12.71
C LYS A 231 11.79 -6.87 12.10
N SER A 232 10.60 -7.22 12.62
CA SER A 232 9.82 -8.36 12.15
C SER A 232 8.89 -7.95 11.01
N GLU A 233 8.99 -8.66 9.89
CA GLU A 233 8.05 -8.50 8.77
C GLU A 233 6.61 -8.85 9.16
N VAL A 234 6.46 -9.85 10.03
CA VAL A 234 5.16 -10.27 10.53
C VAL A 234 4.54 -9.18 11.40
N PHE A 235 5.36 -8.51 12.21
CA PHE A 235 4.88 -7.37 12.98
C PHE A 235 4.44 -6.21 12.10
N TYR A 236 5.15 -5.94 11.00
CA TYR A 236 4.73 -4.90 10.06
C TYR A 236 3.38 -5.24 9.41
N SER A 237 3.19 -6.48 8.95
CA SER A 237 1.91 -6.93 8.41
C SER A 237 0.79 -6.79 9.44
N PHE A 238 1.03 -7.31 10.64
CA PHE A 238 0.13 -7.19 11.78
C PHE A 238 -0.19 -5.73 12.13
N LEU A 239 0.81 -4.84 12.18
CA LEU A 239 0.62 -3.41 12.48
C LEU A 239 -0.26 -2.73 11.44
N SER A 240 -0.09 -3.06 10.16
CA SER A 240 -0.92 -2.51 9.09
C SER A 240 -2.39 -2.91 9.23
N ASP A 241 -2.65 -4.16 9.54
CA ASP A 241 -4.00 -4.68 9.79
C ASP A 241 -4.58 -4.13 11.12
N TYR A 242 -3.74 -3.97 12.14
CA TYR A 242 -4.11 -3.30 13.41
C TYR A 242 -4.57 -1.86 13.15
N LEU A 243 -3.80 -1.08 12.39
CA LEU A 243 -4.14 0.30 12.05
C LEU A 243 -5.48 0.39 11.31
N LEU A 244 -5.71 -0.51 10.35
CA LEU A 244 -6.96 -0.60 9.62
C LEU A 244 -8.15 -0.90 10.56
N ARG A 245 -8.03 -1.93 11.39
CA ARG A 245 -9.06 -2.30 12.35
C ARG A 245 -9.33 -1.21 13.38
N LYS A 246 -8.27 -0.59 13.90
CA LYS A 246 -8.39 0.51 14.86
C LYS A 246 -9.11 1.71 14.25
N LYS A 247 -8.77 2.06 13.00
CA LYS A 247 -9.46 3.11 12.25
C LYS A 247 -10.96 2.81 12.11
N GLU A 248 -11.34 1.60 11.71
CA GLU A 248 -12.74 1.19 11.59
C GLU A 248 -13.47 1.31 12.93
N SER A 249 -12.89 0.79 14.01
CA SER A 249 -13.46 0.84 15.36
C SER A 249 -13.64 2.28 15.84
N LEU A 250 -12.65 3.13 15.64
CA LEU A 250 -12.71 4.54 16.04
C LEU A 250 -13.72 5.32 15.21
N TRP A 251 -13.84 5.05 13.92
CA TRP A 251 -14.85 5.67 13.07
C TRP A 251 -16.26 5.43 13.58
N GLU A 252 -16.55 4.19 14.03
CA GLU A 252 -17.83 3.85 14.64
C GLU A 252 -18.06 4.58 15.99
N GLN A 253 -16.99 4.86 16.73
CA GLN A 253 -17.02 5.50 18.06
C GLN A 253 -16.95 7.04 18.02
N MET A 254 -16.73 7.67 16.87
CA MET A 254 -16.57 9.14 16.76
C MET A 254 -17.83 9.95 17.18
N LYS A 255 -18.96 9.28 17.43
CA LYS A 255 -20.14 9.89 18.05
C LYS A 255 -19.96 10.17 19.55
N ASP A 256 -19.05 9.42 20.20
CA ASP A 256 -18.68 9.62 21.60
C ASP A 256 -17.75 10.83 21.72
N SER A 257 -18.15 11.80 22.56
CA SER A 257 -17.40 13.04 22.77
C SER A 257 -16.02 12.80 23.37
N THR A 258 -15.87 11.78 24.22
CA THR A 258 -14.59 11.43 24.85
C THR A 258 -13.61 10.91 23.82
N VAL A 259 -14.05 10.02 22.94
CA VAL A 259 -13.23 9.51 21.83
C VAL A 259 -12.84 10.64 20.89
N MET A 260 -13.81 11.51 20.56
CA MET A 260 -13.55 12.65 19.67
C MET A 260 -12.51 13.60 20.27
N GLN A 261 -12.62 13.96 21.54
CA GLN A 261 -11.66 14.83 22.23
C GLN A 261 -10.24 14.26 22.25
N LYS A 262 -10.10 12.94 22.32
CA LYS A 262 -8.79 12.27 22.26
C LYS A 262 -8.05 12.58 20.95
N TYR A 263 -8.75 12.56 19.81
CA TYR A 263 -8.12 12.74 18.48
C TYR A 263 -8.18 14.16 17.94
N TYR A 264 -9.04 15.01 18.53
CA TYR A 264 -9.23 16.43 18.19
C TYR A 264 -9.17 17.29 19.47
N PRO A 265 -8.02 17.28 20.18
CA PRO A 265 -7.91 17.96 21.46
C PRO A 265 -8.08 19.48 21.32
N GLY A 266 -8.76 20.09 22.29
CA GLY A 266 -8.98 21.53 22.34
C GLY A 266 -10.03 22.10 21.38
N MET A 267 -10.69 21.24 20.59
CA MET A 267 -11.79 21.62 19.69
C MET A 267 -13.13 21.41 20.37
N THR A 268 -14.11 22.27 20.04
CA THR A 268 -15.50 21.97 20.33
C THR A 268 -15.97 20.75 19.56
N ARG A 269 -17.09 20.16 19.96
CA ARG A 269 -17.66 19.01 19.25
C ARG A 269 -17.97 19.34 17.78
N GLU A 270 -18.48 20.53 17.52
CA GLU A 270 -18.83 20.97 16.17
C GLU A 270 -17.58 21.15 15.31
N GLU A 271 -16.55 21.80 15.80
CA GLU A 271 -15.27 21.95 15.14
C GLU A 271 -14.60 20.60 14.86
N ALA A 272 -14.62 19.69 15.85
CA ALA A 272 -14.05 18.36 15.71
C ALA A 272 -14.80 17.53 14.65
N LEU A 273 -16.14 17.60 14.61
CA LEU A 273 -16.94 16.93 13.56
C LEU A 273 -16.66 17.51 12.18
N LYS A 274 -16.57 18.83 12.07
CA LYS A 274 -16.25 19.53 10.83
C LYS A 274 -14.84 19.13 10.34
N MET A 275 -13.86 19.14 11.23
CA MET A 275 -12.50 18.72 10.93
C MET A 275 -12.46 17.25 10.49
N HIS A 276 -13.10 16.36 11.26
CA HIS A 276 -13.18 14.94 10.94
C HIS A 276 -13.84 14.67 9.57
N SER A 277 -14.91 15.40 9.24
CA SER A 277 -15.57 15.27 7.94
C SER A 277 -14.76 15.84 6.79
N SER A 278 -13.89 16.83 7.04
CA SER A 278 -12.99 17.44 6.06
C SER A 278 -11.63 16.76 5.99
N ASP A 279 -11.22 16.09 7.06
CA ASP A 279 -9.97 15.30 7.06
C ASP A 279 -10.07 14.20 5.99
N SER A 280 -9.04 14.11 5.19
CA SER A 280 -8.88 12.91 4.40
C SER A 280 -8.67 11.72 5.34
N GLU A 281 -8.99 10.55 4.85
CA GLU A 281 -8.77 9.30 5.59
C GLU A 281 -7.32 9.20 6.12
N ASN A 282 -6.34 9.70 5.37
CA ASN A 282 -4.93 9.71 5.74
C ASN A 282 -4.63 10.61 6.95
N GLN A 283 -5.27 11.78 7.03
CA GLN A 283 -5.08 12.70 8.17
C GLN A 283 -5.62 12.12 9.47
N PHE A 284 -6.76 11.44 9.41
CA PHE A 284 -7.30 10.75 10.59
C PHE A 284 -6.39 9.60 11.03
N VAL A 285 -5.85 8.81 10.10
CA VAL A 285 -4.86 7.76 10.41
C VAL A 285 -3.60 8.36 11.02
N GLU A 286 -3.12 9.49 10.53
CA GLU A 286 -1.98 10.20 11.13
C GLU A 286 -2.24 10.64 12.58
N ARG A 287 -3.43 11.21 12.87
CA ARG A 287 -3.82 11.56 14.24
C ARG A 287 -3.81 10.34 15.15
N MET A 288 -4.37 9.24 14.66
CA MET A 288 -4.38 7.98 15.39
C MET A 288 -2.95 7.47 15.66
N ILE A 289 -2.07 7.51 14.66
CA ILE A 289 -0.68 7.11 14.81
C ILE A 289 0.02 7.95 15.89
N ASN A 290 -0.19 9.25 15.90
CA ASN A 290 0.43 10.14 16.87
C ASN A 290 -0.12 9.97 18.30
N GLN A 291 -1.35 9.53 18.45
CA GLN A 291 -1.95 9.27 19.75
C GLN A 291 -1.61 7.88 20.32
N GLU A 292 -1.50 6.87 19.44
CA GLU A 292 -1.40 5.48 19.88
C GLU A 292 0.05 4.95 19.90
N PHE A 293 0.98 5.57 19.17
CA PHE A 293 2.33 5.02 19.00
C PHE A 293 3.43 6.03 19.31
N GLN A 294 4.59 5.51 19.76
CA GLN A 294 5.76 6.30 20.09
C GLN A 294 7.04 5.72 19.48
N GLY A 295 8.08 6.55 19.38
CA GLY A 295 9.43 6.13 18.95
C GLY A 295 9.45 5.35 17.64
N LYS A 296 10.16 4.23 17.61
CA LYS A 296 10.35 3.41 16.40
C LYS A 296 9.06 2.76 15.89
N VAL A 297 8.11 2.45 16.76
CA VAL A 297 6.81 1.92 16.32
C VAL A 297 5.97 3.01 15.64
N ASN A 298 6.02 4.24 16.14
CA ASN A 298 5.38 5.37 15.49
C ASN A 298 5.99 5.64 14.09
N GLU A 299 7.32 5.59 13.97
CA GLU A 299 8.02 5.72 12.69
C GLU A 299 7.58 4.64 11.68
N LEU A 300 7.48 3.37 12.11
CA LEU A 300 7.00 2.27 11.29
C LEU A 300 5.52 2.43 10.90
N ALA A 301 4.67 2.90 11.82
CA ALA A 301 3.27 3.18 11.55
C ALA A 301 3.09 4.31 10.51
N TYR A 302 3.93 5.36 10.59
CA TYR A 302 3.99 6.38 9.53
C TYR A 302 4.44 5.79 8.19
N ALA A 303 5.43 4.90 8.18
CA ALA A 303 5.84 4.23 6.95
C ALA A 303 4.70 3.39 6.35
N SER A 304 3.87 2.74 7.18
CA SER A 304 2.65 2.07 6.73
C SER A 304 1.64 3.05 6.12
N LEU A 305 1.45 4.22 6.73
CA LEU A 305 0.59 5.29 6.21
C LEU A 305 1.10 5.80 4.85
N LEU A 306 2.40 6.09 4.73
CA LEU A 306 3.02 6.54 3.47
C LEU A 306 2.88 5.49 2.37
N ASN A 307 3.02 4.21 2.70
CA ASN A 307 2.79 3.12 1.75
C ASN A 307 1.32 3.08 1.26
N ASN A 308 0.36 3.32 2.14
CA ASN A 308 -1.06 3.41 1.75
C ASN A 308 -1.32 4.65 0.88
N ILE A 309 -0.73 5.81 1.21
CA ILE A 309 -0.80 7.03 0.39
C ILE A 309 -0.24 6.76 -1.02
N GLN A 310 0.90 6.08 -1.12
CA GLN A 310 1.50 5.71 -2.41
C GLN A 310 0.57 4.81 -3.23
N ARG A 311 -0.07 3.83 -2.58
CA ARG A 311 -0.91 2.83 -3.27
C ARG A 311 -2.27 3.40 -3.68
N ASP A 312 -2.93 4.11 -2.79
CA ASP A 312 -4.35 4.36 -2.93
C ASP A 312 -4.75 5.84 -3.06
N LYS A 313 -4.10 6.75 -2.31
CA LYS A 313 -4.54 8.15 -2.24
C LYS A 313 -3.37 9.09 -1.94
N LYS A 314 -2.92 9.82 -2.92
CA LYS A 314 -1.82 10.80 -2.78
C LYS A 314 -2.29 12.21 -2.40
N THR A 315 -3.57 12.53 -2.54
CA THR A 315 -4.12 13.84 -2.18
C THR A 315 -4.02 14.12 -0.68
N ASN A 316 -3.75 15.37 -0.32
CA ASN A 316 -3.52 15.83 1.05
C ASN A 316 -2.31 15.18 1.76
N ALA A 317 -1.42 14.55 0.98
CA ALA A 317 -0.26 13.87 1.53
C ALA A 317 0.89 14.82 1.88
N ALA A 318 1.04 15.95 1.19
CA ALA A 318 2.17 16.87 1.36
C ALA A 318 2.37 17.27 2.83
N ALA A 319 1.32 17.71 3.51
CA ALA A 319 1.41 18.11 4.92
C ALA A 319 1.76 16.94 5.86
N ILE A 320 1.33 15.72 5.55
CA ILE A 320 1.69 14.49 6.30
C ILE A 320 3.18 14.20 6.10
N ILE A 321 3.66 14.30 4.87
CA ILE A 321 5.07 14.12 4.50
C ILE A 321 5.95 15.14 5.24
N ASP A 322 5.57 16.43 5.23
CA ASP A 322 6.32 17.49 5.91
C ASP A 322 6.44 17.24 7.42
N ARG A 323 5.35 16.79 8.06
CA ARG A 323 5.37 16.43 9.48
C ARG A 323 6.21 15.19 9.76
N PHE A 324 6.19 14.21 8.87
CA PHE A 324 7.03 13.02 8.99
C PHE A 324 8.52 13.36 8.85
N GLU A 325 8.91 14.14 7.83
CA GLU A 325 10.29 14.61 7.62
C GLU A 325 10.79 15.40 8.82
N LYS A 326 9.96 16.31 9.33
CA LYS A 326 10.30 17.09 10.53
C LYS A 326 10.50 16.22 11.76
N LYS A 327 9.68 15.19 11.94
CA LYS A 327 9.72 14.31 13.11
C LYS A 327 10.84 13.27 13.04
N TYR A 328 11.15 12.80 11.84
CA TYR A 328 12.12 11.73 11.57
C TYR A 328 13.07 12.10 10.41
N PRO A 329 13.90 13.13 10.54
CA PRO A 329 14.73 13.63 9.43
C PRO A 329 15.74 12.61 8.91
N ASP A 330 16.17 11.67 9.76
CA ASP A 330 17.15 10.62 9.42
C ASP A 330 16.48 9.26 9.10
N SER A 331 15.17 9.24 8.88
CA SER A 331 14.45 8.01 8.60
C SER A 331 14.87 7.41 7.26
N GLU A 332 15.22 6.13 7.26
CA GLU A 332 15.48 5.38 6.02
C GLU A 332 14.24 5.31 5.11
N TYR A 333 13.04 5.45 5.68
CA TYR A 333 11.80 5.48 4.90
C TYR A 333 11.70 6.70 3.98
N LEU A 334 12.37 7.83 4.30
CA LEU A 334 12.41 8.99 3.42
C LEU A 334 13.07 8.66 2.07
N LYS A 335 14.13 7.85 2.09
CA LYS A 335 14.79 7.39 0.86
C LYS A 335 13.91 6.45 0.07
N VAL A 336 13.23 5.55 0.78
CA VAL A 336 12.33 4.56 0.19
C VAL A 336 11.14 5.22 -0.51
N PHE A 337 10.56 6.25 0.10
CA PHE A 337 9.41 6.97 -0.44
C PHE A 337 9.79 8.20 -1.28
N ALA A 338 11.08 8.48 -1.51
CA ALA A 338 11.54 9.66 -2.25
C ALA A 338 10.84 9.88 -3.60
N PRO A 339 10.63 8.86 -4.45
CA PRO A 339 9.90 9.05 -5.72
C PRO A 339 8.46 9.52 -5.50
N MET A 340 7.73 8.91 -4.54
CA MET A 340 6.36 9.31 -4.20
C MET A 340 6.32 10.72 -3.60
N ILE A 341 7.26 11.05 -2.70
CA ILE A 341 7.37 12.38 -2.09
C ILE A 341 7.59 13.43 -3.16
N SER A 342 8.50 13.20 -4.10
CA SER A 342 8.76 14.10 -5.23
C SER A 342 7.52 14.28 -6.11
N GLU A 343 6.81 13.20 -6.42
CA GLU A 343 5.56 13.25 -7.20
C GLU A 343 4.48 14.07 -6.49
N VAL A 344 4.26 13.83 -5.20
CA VAL A 344 3.27 14.58 -4.40
C VAL A 344 3.59 16.07 -4.41
N ARG A 345 4.86 16.45 -4.17
CA ARG A 345 5.27 17.86 -4.17
C ARG A 345 5.13 18.52 -5.54
N THR A 346 5.49 17.80 -6.59
CA THR A 346 5.31 18.28 -7.96
C THR A 346 3.83 18.52 -8.25
N ASN A 347 2.96 17.61 -7.84
CA ASN A 347 1.53 17.73 -8.07
C ASN A 347 0.89 18.86 -7.24
N GLU A 348 1.29 19.02 -5.97
CA GLU A 348 0.82 20.13 -5.12
C GLU A 348 1.24 21.52 -5.61
N ALA A 349 2.39 21.61 -6.28
CA ALA A 349 2.89 22.85 -6.85
C ALA A 349 2.13 23.28 -8.13
N ARG A 350 1.35 22.38 -8.75
CA ARG A 350 0.62 22.68 -9.98
C ARG A 350 -0.51 23.68 -9.72
N LYS A 351 -0.72 24.53 -10.71
CA LYS A 351 -1.83 25.48 -10.75
C LYS A 351 -2.70 25.19 -11.97
N LEU A 352 -3.91 25.72 -11.96
CA LEU A 352 -4.75 25.73 -13.16
C LEU A 352 -4.00 26.43 -14.30
N ASN A 353 -4.18 25.92 -15.51
CA ASN A 353 -3.63 26.49 -16.74
C ASN A 353 -4.74 26.66 -17.80
N ASP A 354 -4.43 27.32 -18.92
CA ASP A 354 -5.38 27.68 -19.98
C ASP A 354 -5.99 26.46 -20.70
N LYS A 355 -5.44 25.27 -20.50
CA LYS A 355 -5.99 24.03 -21.07
C LYS A 355 -7.00 23.34 -20.14
N MET A 356 -7.22 23.88 -18.94
CA MET A 356 -8.23 23.42 -17.97
C MET A 356 -9.43 24.36 -18.05
N ILE A 357 -10.35 24.06 -18.95
CA ILE A 357 -11.41 24.97 -19.38
C ILE A 357 -12.71 24.62 -18.65
N PHE A 358 -13.18 25.50 -17.77
CA PHE A 358 -14.50 25.37 -17.14
C PHE A 358 -15.58 25.88 -18.10
N ILE A 359 -16.57 25.03 -18.38
CA ILE A 359 -17.66 25.40 -19.29
C ILE A 359 -18.55 26.46 -18.61
N PRO A 360 -18.68 27.67 -19.19
CA PRO A 360 -19.55 28.70 -18.62
C PRO A 360 -21.00 28.23 -18.50
N GLY A 361 -21.61 28.45 -17.33
CA GLY A 361 -22.97 28.00 -17.03
C GLY A 361 -23.12 26.48 -16.85
N GLY A 362 -22.02 25.72 -16.89
CA GLY A 362 -22.07 24.25 -16.80
C GLY A 362 -22.68 23.73 -15.50
N THR A 363 -22.57 24.48 -14.40
CA THR A 363 -23.20 24.17 -13.11
C THR A 363 -24.72 24.31 -13.12
N GLU A 364 -25.28 25.05 -14.09
CA GLU A 364 -26.71 25.30 -14.26
C GLU A 364 -27.38 24.31 -15.21
N PHE A 365 -26.60 23.48 -15.90
CA PHE A 365 -27.16 22.48 -16.81
C PHE A 365 -28.04 21.50 -16.03
N SER A 366 -29.20 21.18 -16.62
CA SER A 366 -30.18 20.28 -16.00
C SER A 366 -30.33 18.93 -16.73
N ASN A 367 -29.73 18.83 -17.92
CA ASN A 367 -29.80 17.59 -18.72
C ASN A 367 -28.57 17.42 -19.60
N PHE A 368 -28.37 16.16 -20.03
CA PHE A 368 -27.21 15.79 -20.84
C PHE A 368 -27.19 16.41 -22.24
N ASP A 369 -28.36 16.73 -22.81
CA ASP A 369 -28.44 17.35 -24.13
C ASP A 369 -27.75 18.73 -24.15
N GLN A 370 -27.80 19.48 -23.05
CA GLN A 370 -27.07 20.75 -22.91
C GLN A 370 -25.54 20.55 -22.92
N VAL A 371 -25.06 19.41 -22.41
CA VAL A 371 -23.64 19.04 -22.51
C VAL A 371 -23.28 18.69 -23.94
N LEU A 372 -24.11 17.88 -24.63
CA LEU A 372 -23.90 17.47 -26.03
C LEU A 372 -23.82 18.68 -26.95
N GLU A 373 -24.67 19.71 -26.78
CA GLU A 373 -24.64 20.95 -27.59
C GLU A 373 -23.30 21.70 -27.43
N LYS A 374 -22.63 21.66 -26.25
CA LYS A 374 -21.33 22.32 -26.05
C LYS A 374 -20.17 21.66 -26.79
N VAL A 375 -20.34 20.42 -27.18
CA VAL A 375 -19.31 19.62 -27.85
C VAL A 375 -19.71 19.10 -29.21
N LYS A 376 -20.75 19.67 -29.78
CA LYS A 376 -21.28 19.31 -31.10
C LYS A 376 -20.18 19.30 -32.18
N GLY A 377 -20.16 18.26 -33.01
CA GLY A 377 -19.18 18.07 -34.07
C GLY A 377 -17.79 17.62 -33.62
N LYS A 378 -17.61 17.29 -32.33
CA LYS A 378 -16.35 16.80 -31.79
C LYS A 378 -16.46 15.35 -31.35
N THR A 379 -15.34 14.62 -31.43
CA THR A 379 -15.20 13.35 -30.71
C THR A 379 -14.73 13.64 -29.29
N VAL A 380 -15.50 13.21 -28.29
CA VAL A 380 -15.26 13.55 -26.89
C VAL A 380 -15.19 12.29 -26.03
N LEU A 381 -14.17 12.21 -25.18
CA LEU A 381 -14.15 11.28 -24.05
C LEU A 381 -14.59 12.02 -22.80
N ILE A 382 -15.72 11.64 -22.23
CA ILE A 382 -16.15 12.09 -20.90
C ILE A 382 -15.68 11.11 -19.84
N ASP A 383 -15.05 11.63 -18.80
CA ASP A 383 -14.76 10.92 -17.53
C ASP A 383 -15.73 11.44 -16.46
N LEU A 384 -16.61 10.56 -15.99
CA LEU A 384 -17.49 10.84 -14.85
C LEU A 384 -16.76 10.54 -13.55
N TRP A 385 -16.51 11.57 -12.76
CA TRP A 385 -15.73 11.47 -11.53
C TRP A 385 -16.32 12.28 -10.38
N GLY A 386 -15.63 12.33 -9.22
CA GLY A 386 -15.97 13.22 -8.12
C GLY A 386 -14.80 13.37 -7.13
N SER A 387 -14.76 14.47 -6.38
CA SER A 387 -13.71 14.72 -5.38
C SER A 387 -13.66 13.67 -4.27
N TRP A 388 -14.74 13.00 -4.03
CA TRP A 388 -14.94 11.92 -3.06
C TRP A 388 -14.59 10.53 -3.62
N CYS A 389 -14.40 10.40 -4.94
CA CYS A 389 -14.26 9.12 -5.63
C CYS A 389 -12.79 8.64 -5.66
N GLY A 390 -12.37 7.88 -4.65
CA GLY A 390 -11.02 7.30 -4.60
C GLY A 390 -10.63 6.48 -5.85
N PRO A 391 -11.47 5.54 -6.34
CA PRO A 391 -11.22 4.83 -7.60
C PRO A 391 -11.01 5.76 -8.80
N CYS A 392 -11.77 6.86 -8.91
CA CYS A 392 -11.60 7.83 -10.00
C CYS A 392 -10.22 8.48 -9.96
N HIS A 393 -9.75 8.89 -8.79
CA HIS A 393 -8.42 9.47 -8.62
C HIS A 393 -7.31 8.51 -9.06
N GLN A 394 -7.42 7.23 -8.74
CA GLN A 394 -6.47 6.20 -9.17
C GLN A 394 -6.45 6.04 -10.69
N GLU A 395 -7.62 5.99 -11.32
CA GLU A 395 -7.74 5.87 -12.78
C GLU A 395 -7.23 7.10 -13.52
N ILE A 396 -7.57 8.30 -13.07
CA ILE A 396 -7.06 9.57 -13.63
C ILE A 396 -5.52 9.59 -13.55
N GLN A 397 -4.96 9.28 -12.39
CA GLN A 397 -3.51 9.28 -12.17
C GLN A 397 -2.79 8.28 -13.07
N LYS A 398 -3.36 7.09 -13.24
CA LYS A 398 -2.76 6.00 -14.02
C LYS A 398 -2.94 6.18 -15.53
N ASN A 399 -4.07 6.72 -15.98
CA ASN A 399 -4.50 6.62 -17.36
C ASN A 399 -4.62 7.97 -18.11
N ALA A 400 -4.89 9.10 -17.43
CA ALA A 400 -5.12 10.37 -18.12
C ALA A 400 -3.90 10.82 -18.96
N GLY A 401 -2.69 10.76 -18.41
CA GLY A 401 -1.47 11.11 -19.15
C GLY A 401 -1.22 10.22 -20.37
N PRO A 402 -1.18 8.89 -20.22
CA PRO A 402 -1.05 7.97 -21.35
C PRO A 402 -2.12 8.14 -22.43
N LEU A 403 -3.39 8.33 -22.05
CA LEU A 403 -4.48 8.58 -23.01
C LEU A 403 -4.27 9.88 -23.79
N LYS A 404 -3.97 10.99 -23.11
CA LYS A 404 -3.69 12.26 -23.76
C LYS A 404 -2.49 12.18 -24.70
N LYS A 405 -1.44 11.47 -24.30
CA LYS A 405 -0.27 11.25 -25.15
C LYS A 405 -0.63 10.45 -26.40
N HIS A 406 -1.48 9.42 -26.28
CA HIS A 406 -1.91 8.60 -27.41
C HIS A 406 -2.75 9.39 -28.44
N PHE A 407 -3.58 10.32 -27.95
CA PHE A 407 -4.47 11.14 -28.78
C PHE A 407 -3.94 12.56 -29.06
N ALA A 408 -2.64 12.82 -28.78
CA ALA A 408 -2.06 14.17 -28.93
C ALA A 408 -2.23 14.77 -30.33
N ASP A 409 -2.11 13.92 -31.38
CA ASP A 409 -2.21 14.30 -32.78
C ASP A 409 -3.58 13.94 -33.40
N LYS A 410 -4.58 13.60 -32.57
CA LYS A 410 -5.93 13.22 -33.02
C LYS A 410 -6.96 14.20 -32.46
N ASP A 411 -8.05 14.38 -33.23
CA ASP A 411 -9.15 15.29 -32.86
C ASP A 411 -10.06 14.69 -31.78
N VAL A 412 -9.50 14.50 -30.56
CA VAL A 412 -10.20 14.00 -29.39
C VAL A 412 -10.20 15.06 -28.29
N THR A 413 -11.38 15.45 -27.86
CA THR A 413 -11.58 16.34 -26.72
C THR A 413 -11.77 15.52 -25.43
N PHE A 414 -11.04 15.87 -24.39
CA PHE A 414 -11.24 15.28 -23.06
C PHE A 414 -12.18 16.18 -22.25
N MET A 415 -13.18 15.58 -21.62
CA MET A 415 -14.12 16.27 -20.74
C MET A 415 -14.22 15.53 -19.40
N TYR A 416 -14.20 16.27 -18.32
CA TYR A 416 -14.32 15.77 -16.96
C TYR A 416 -15.57 16.34 -16.31
N ILE A 417 -16.51 15.49 -15.94
CA ILE A 417 -17.74 15.91 -15.27
C ILE A 417 -17.66 15.44 -13.82
N ALA A 418 -17.50 16.41 -12.91
CA ALA A 418 -17.54 16.14 -11.47
C ALA A 418 -18.99 16.01 -11.02
N ASN A 419 -19.28 15.00 -10.20
CA ASN A 419 -20.62 14.62 -9.78
C ASN A 419 -20.73 14.63 -8.26
N TYR A 420 -21.86 15.10 -7.74
CA TYR A 420 -22.14 15.22 -6.29
C TYR A 420 -21.10 16.07 -5.53
N ASP A 421 -20.62 17.13 -6.19
CA ASP A 421 -19.62 18.05 -5.67
C ASP A 421 -20.12 19.49 -5.62
N GLU A 422 -21.44 19.69 -5.52
CA GLU A 422 -22.03 21.01 -5.40
C GLU A 422 -21.43 21.78 -4.22
N GLY A 423 -21.05 23.03 -4.45
CA GLY A 423 -20.44 23.90 -3.44
C GLY A 423 -18.98 23.60 -3.10
N LYS A 424 -18.31 22.68 -3.83
CA LYS A 424 -16.90 22.33 -3.62
C LYS A 424 -15.96 22.81 -4.72
N ASP A 425 -16.29 23.90 -5.39
CA ASP A 425 -15.55 24.39 -6.57
C ASP A 425 -14.06 24.59 -6.32
N GLU A 426 -13.67 25.16 -5.18
CA GLU A 426 -12.26 25.37 -4.85
C GLU A 426 -11.52 24.04 -4.61
N GLN A 427 -12.17 23.06 -4.03
CA GLN A 427 -11.60 21.71 -3.86
C GLN A 427 -11.44 21.03 -5.22
N LEU A 428 -12.43 21.13 -6.10
CA LEU A 428 -12.35 20.58 -7.46
C LEU A 428 -11.23 21.22 -8.26
N LYS A 429 -11.10 22.54 -8.24
CA LYS A 429 -10.02 23.28 -8.92
C LYS A 429 -8.65 22.80 -8.46
N LYS A 430 -8.47 22.60 -7.16
CA LYS A 430 -7.21 22.04 -6.60
C LYS A 430 -6.93 20.64 -7.12
N LEU A 431 -7.92 19.75 -7.16
CA LEU A 431 -7.75 18.38 -7.65
C LEU A 431 -7.50 18.36 -9.16
N ILE A 432 -8.19 19.21 -9.94
CA ILE A 432 -7.97 19.36 -11.37
C ILE A 432 -6.53 19.77 -11.67
N ALA A 433 -6.01 20.76 -10.94
CA ALA A 433 -4.62 21.17 -11.04
C ALA A 433 -3.66 20.07 -10.60
N TYR A 434 -3.91 19.46 -9.45
CA TYR A 434 -3.08 18.40 -8.86
C TYR A 434 -2.87 17.23 -9.83
N TYR A 435 -3.94 16.75 -10.46
CA TYR A 435 -3.90 15.63 -11.43
C TYR A 435 -3.59 16.07 -12.87
N ASN A 436 -3.34 17.35 -13.11
CA ASN A 436 -3.12 17.91 -14.45
C ASN A 436 -4.22 17.50 -15.44
N MET A 437 -5.47 17.73 -15.05
CA MET A 437 -6.64 17.32 -15.81
C MET A 437 -6.95 18.35 -16.92
N GLU A 438 -6.08 18.50 -17.91
CA GLU A 438 -6.32 19.36 -19.08
C GLU A 438 -7.53 18.85 -19.86
N GLY A 439 -8.44 19.75 -20.23
CA GLY A 439 -9.67 19.44 -20.93
C GLY A 439 -10.82 20.33 -20.48
N LEU A 440 -12.04 19.95 -20.86
CA LEU A 440 -13.27 20.65 -20.49
C LEU A 440 -13.77 20.16 -19.12
N HIS A 441 -14.28 21.07 -18.30
CA HIS A 441 -14.74 20.76 -16.95
C HIS A 441 -16.18 21.25 -16.71
N ILE A 442 -16.99 20.38 -16.10
CA ILE A 442 -18.30 20.70 -15.55
C ILE A 442 -18.36 20.18 -14.12
N ASN A 443 -18.81 21.04 -13.19
CA ASN A 443 -19.27 20.62 -11.86
C ASN A 443 -20.78 20.42 -11.96
N ALA A 444 -21.21 19.16 -12.14
CA ALA A 444 -22.60 18.82 -12.37
C ALA A 444 -23.40 18.91 -11.07
N ASN A 445 -24.54 19.60 -11.14
CA ASN A 445 -25.56 19.51 -10.10
C ASN A 445 -26.23 18.12 -10.14
N ARG A 446 -27.01 17.82 -9.11
CA ARG A 446 -27.66 16.52 -8.99
C ARG A 446 -28.58 16.18 -10.14
N THR A 447 -29.34 17.16 -10.65
CA THR A 447 -30.26 16.96 -11.75
C THR A 447 -29.55 16.53 -13.02
N LEU A 448 -28.46 17.22 -13.38
CA LEU A 448 -27.62 16.84 -14.51
C LEU A 448 -26.98 15.46 -14.32
N THR A 449 -26.45 15.18 -13.13
CA THR A 449 -25.86 13.89 -12.80
C THR A 449 -26.86 12.74 -13.02
N ASP A 450 -28.06 12.88 -12.48
CA ASP A 450 -29.11 11.85 -12.56
C ASP A 450 -29.57 11.65 -14.03
N ASP A 451 -29.66 12.72 -14.84
CA ASP A 451 -30.00 12.62 -16.27
C ASP A 451 -28.89 11.93 -17.08
N ILE A 452 -27.62 12.26 -16.82
CA ILE A 452 -26.47 11.58 -17.46
C ILE A 452 -26.48 10.10 -17.16
N LEU A 453 -26.58 9.70 -15.88
CA LEU A 453 -26.60 8.30 -15.49
C LEU A 453 -27.75 7.54 -16.15
N LYS A 454 -28.95 8.14 -16.19
CA LYS A 454 -30.14 7.55 -16.80
C LYS A 454 -29.98 7.37 -18.32
N LYS A 455 -29.52 8.39 -19.04
CA LYS A 455 -29.39 8.38 -20.50
C LYS A 455 -28.30 7.47 -21.00
N THR A 456 -27.17 7.40 -20.27
CA THR A 456 -26.00 6.62 -20.67
C THR A 456 -25.99 5.20 -20.14
N GLY A 457 -26.83 4.89 -19.13
CA GLY A 457 -26.83 3.60 -18.44
C GLY A 457 -25.63 3.41 -17.49
N ALA A 458 -24.88 4.47 -17.18
CA ALA A 458 -23.79 4.40 -16.20
C ALA A 458 -24.36 4.15 -14.80
N SER A 459 -23.77 3.21 -14.06
CA SER A 459 -24.27 2.77 -12.75
C SER A 459 -23.37 3.16 -11.58
N GLY A 460 -22.27 3.88 -11.85
CA GLY A 460 -21.30 4.29 -10.82
C GLY A 460 -20.12 5.08 -11.36
N PHE A 461 -19.12 5.29 -10.50
CA PHE A 461 -17.94 6.10 -10.81
C PHE A 461 -16.66 5.30 -10.49
N PRO A 462 -15.62 5.40 -11.36
CA PRO A 462 -15.58 6.13 -12.63
C PRO A 462 -16.42 5.46 -13.72
N SER A 463 -16.92 6.26 -14.67
CA SER A 463 -17.55 5.80 -15.91
C SER A 463 -17.09 6.67 -17.07
N TYR A 464 -16.94 6.06 -18.24
CA TYR A 464 -16.41 6.72 -19.44
C TYR A 464 -17.46 6.71 -20.54
N ILE A 465 -17.75 7.89 -21.11
CA ILE A 465 -18.71 8.05 -22.20
C ILE A 465 -17.96 8.58 -23.41
N ILE A 466 -18.21 7.99 -24.57
CA ILE A 466 -17.65 8.42 -25.84
C ILE A 466 -18.76 9.10 -26.63
N ILE A 467 -18.55 10.39 -27.00
CA ILE A 467 -19.42 11.12 -27.89
C ILE A 467 -18.76 11.15 -29.28
N LYS A 468 -19.53 10.85 -30.33
CA LYS A 468 -19.09 10.89 -31.72
C LYS A 468 -19.41 12.25 -32.37
N LYS A 469 -18.78 12.56 -33.49
CA LYS A 469 -19.00 13.85 -34.24
C LYS A 469 -20.45 14.09 -34.64
N ASP A 470 -21.22 13.03 -34.87
CA ASP A 470 -22.65 13.12 -35.20
C ASP A 470 -23.55 13.41 -33.98
N GLY A 471 -22.98 13.46 -32.78
CA GLY A 471 -23.68 13.68 -31.51
C GLY A 471 -24.22 12.39 -30.86
N SER A 472 -24.07 11.24 -31.50
CA SER A 472 -24.36 9.97 -30.86
C SER A 472 -23.34 9.68 -29.75
N TYR A 473 -23.75 8.91 -28.76
CA TYR A 473 -22.85 8.58 -27.63
C TYR A 473 -23.06 7.15 -27.15
N GLU A 474 -22.05 6.61 -26.51
CA GLU A 474 -22.09 5.30 -25.90
C GLU A 474 -21.31 5.26 -24.56
N LEU A 475 -21.79 4.43 -23.63
CA LEU A 475 -21.03 4.08 -22.44
C LEU A 475 -19.88 3.15 -22.83
N SER A 476 -18.65 3.51 -22.48
CA SER A 476 -17.48 2.69 -22.80
C SER A 476 -17.54 1.32 -22.08
N LYS A 477 -17.06 0.29 -22.79
CA LYS A 477 -16.90 -1.07 -22.27
C LYS A 477 -15.58 -1.25 -21.47
N ALA A 478 -14.73 -0.21 -21.40
CA ALA A 478 -13.45 -0.27 -20.69
C ALA A 478 -13.60 -0.58 -19.19
N GLY A 479 -14.73 -0.21 -18.57
CA GLY A 479 -15.10 -0.56 -17.21
C GLY A 479 -14.17 -0.01 -16.12
N TYR A 480 -14.25 -0.62 -14.94
CA TYR A 480 -13.34 -0.36 -13.82
C TYR A 480 -12.83 -1.70 -13.25
N PRO A 481 -11.49 -1.89 -13.05
CA PRO A 481 -10.41 -1.00 -13.50
C PRO A 481 -10.39 -0.81 -15.03
N MET A 482 -9.97 0.41 -15.47
CA MET A 482 -9.99 0.75 -16.90
C MET A 482 -9.11 -0.18 -17.74
N LYS A 483 -9.72 -0.81 -18.73
CA LYS A 483 -9.01 -1.49 -19.82
C LYS A 483 -8.64 -0.45 -20.88
N ARG A 484 -7.48 0.18 -20.70
CA ARG A 484 -7.06 1.31 -21.52
C ARG A 484 -7.02 1.02 -23.01
N ASP A 485 -6.54 -0.13 -23.43
CA ASP A 485 -6.43 -0.51 -24.84
C ASP A 485 -7.83 -0.67 -25.48
N GLU A 486 -8.81 -1.17 -24.71
CA GLU A 486 -10.20 -1.25 -25.16
C GLU A 486 -10.82 0.15 -25.31
N LEU A 487 -10.55 1.07 -24.37
CA LEU A 487 -10.99 2.45 -24.46
C LEU A 487 -10.37 3.17 -25.67
N ILE A 488 -9.07 3.00 -25.87
CA ILE A 488 -8.37 3.57 -27.04
C ILE A 488 -9.02 3.10 -28.33
N LYS A 489 -9.24 1.80 -28.49
CA LYS A 489 -9.88 1.22 -29.68
C LYS A 489 -11.28 1.80 -29.91
N GLN A 490 -12.12 1.91 -28.88
CA GLN A 490 -13.47 2.48 -29.00
C GLN A 490 -13.45 3.96 -29.42
N ILE A 491 -12.49 4.74 -28.90
CA ILE A 491 -12.33 6.14 -29.30
C ILE A 491 -11.87 6.25 -30.76
N GLU A 492 -10.92 5.42 -31.19
CA GLU A 492 -10.42 5.38 -32.56
C GLU A 492 -11.51 4.99 -33.58
N GLU A 493 -12.41 4.08 -33.20
CA GLU A 493 -13.58 3.71 -34.01
C GLU A 493 -14.64 4.84 -34.08
N SER A 494 -14.51 5.88 -33.25
CA SER A 494 -15.43 7.01 -33.14
C SER A 494 -14.89 8.29 -33.76
N LEU A 495 -13.69 8.29 -34.33
CA LEU A 495 -13.06 9.44 -35.02
C LEU A 495 -13.54 9.58 -36.46
#